data_718603f472272a5aa731b16effdfdc55
#
_entry.id   718603f472272a5aa731b16effdfdc55
#
_cell.length_a   1.000
_cell.length_b   1.000
_cell.length_c   1.000
_cell.angle_alpha   90.00
_cell.angle_beta   90.00
_cell.angle_gamma   90.00
#
_symmetry.space_group_name_H-M   'P 1'
#
loop_
_entity.id
_entity.type
_entity.pdbx_description
1 polymer ?
#
loop_
_entity_poly.entity_id
_entity_poly.type
_entity_poly.pdbx_seq_one_letter_code
_entity_poly.pdbx_strand_id
1 'polypeptide(L)'
;TNDKDTTVDIKAWTQDGIDSTREKPATGSMEIKYTDPAIESGKFTLGKEVNIDFSKIANGDIKGISTIDLSEKGENKLLNLTLQDVMDIGKKDGNGNINLTIFGDSDDKVTFKNEIGKEWSSNVVNDDKGNKLYTEWSNTTGDTTVTVKVEQPISDGITN
;
A
#
# COMPACT_ATOMS: atom_id res chain seq x y z
N THR A 1 26.80 -2.06 -1.18
CA THR A 1 26.68 -2.35 -0.76
C THR A 1 25.85 -2.26 -0.13
N ASN A 2 25.46 -2.42 0.13
CA ASN A 2 24.91 -2.53 0.66
C ASN A 2 23.89 -2.26 1.04
N ASP A 3 23.39 -2.21 1.60
CA ASP A 3 22.50 -1.77 2.03
C ASP A 3 21.48 -2.05 1.55
N LYS A 4 21.40 -2.85 1.19
CA LYS A 4 20.61 -3.30 0.66
C LYS A 4 19.49 -3.52 1.44
N ASP A 5 19.45 -3.91 2.50
CA ASP A 5 18.38 -4.08 3.25
C ASP A 5 18.18 -2.85 3.93
N THR A 6 17.57 -1.97 3.37
CA THR A 6 17.29 -0.74 3.98
C THR A 6 16.02 -0.89 4.76
N THR A 7 16.13 -0.75 6.03
CA THR A 7 14.97 -0.73 6.88
C THR A 7 14.55 0.72 7.02
N VAL A 8 13.40 1.00 6.52
CA VAL A 8 12.87 2.33 6.66
C VAL A 8 12.12 2.35 7.97
N ASP A 9 12.61 3.18 8.84
CA ASP A 9 12.01 3.28 10.12
C ASP A 9 10.86 4.25 10.03
N ILE A 10 9.67 3.74 10.13
CA ILE A 10 8.52 4.59 9.98
C ILE A 10 8.00 5.13 11.28
N LYS A 11 8.80 5.12 12.30
CA LYS A 11 8.36 5.70 13.55
C LYS A 11 8.00 7.15 13.41
N ALA A 12 8.60 7.84 12.47
CA ALA A 12 8.23 9.22 12.22
C ALA A 12 6.80 9.32 11.74
N TRP A 13 6.27 8.24 11.24
CA TRP A 13 4.92 8.23 10.74
C TRP A 13 3.95 7.79 11.82
N THR A 14 4.43 6.95 12.69
CA THR A 14 3.54 6.40 13.66
C THR A 14 3.38 7.26 14.86
N GLN A 15 4.15 8.32 14.98
CA GLN A 15 4.22 8.92 16.07
C GLN A 15 3.91 10.15 16.09
N ASP A 16 3.44 10.45 16.68
CA ASP A 16 3.17 11.60 16.85
C ASP A 16 4.28 12.24 16.82
N GLY A 17 4.78 12.01 16.06
CA GLY A 17 5.70 12.63 15.95
C GLY A 17 6.83 12.43 16.40
N ILE A 18 7.10 11.97 16.56
CA ILE A 18 8.00 11.79 17.03
C ILE A 18 9.14 11.86 16.98
N ASP A 19 9.54 11.77 17.38
CA ASP A 19 10.73 11.84 17.65
C ASP A 19 11.39 10.85 16.98
N SER A 20 11.48 11.02 15.80
CA SER A 20 12.11 10.08 14.96
C SER A 20 13.48 9.75 15.38
N THR A 21 13.99 10.50 16.29
CA THR A 21 15.30 10.15 16.66
C THR A 21 15.33 9.08 17.68
N ARG A 22 14.25 8.64 18.19
CA ARG A 22 14.25 7.76 19.10
C ARG A 22 14.60 6.54 18.75
N GLU A 23 15.33 6.00 19.23
CA GLU A 23 15.78 4.80 18.94
C GLU A 23 14.78 3.84 19.25
N LYS A 24 13.91 4.12 20.01
CA LYS A 24 12.97 3.23 20.31
C LYS A 24 11.73 3.66 19.79
N PRO A 25 11.21 3.12 18.79
CA PRO A 25 9.96 3.53 18.21
C PRO A 25 8.85 3.28 19.19
N ALA A 26 7.79 3.98 19.00
CA ALA A 26 6.62 3.79 19.78
C ALA A 26 6.10 2.39 19.61
N THR A 27 5.40 1.94 20.59
CA THR A 27 4.77 0.65 20.50
C THR A 27 3.87 0.59 19.32
N GLY A 28 3.93 -0.47 18.64
CA GLY A 28 3.14 -0.63 17.45
C GLY A 28 3.77 -0.05 16.22
N SER A 29 4.93 0.51 16.38
CA SER A 29 5.61 0.96 15.19
C SER A 29 5.91 -0.24 14.34
N MET A 30 6.08 0.01 13.09
CA MET A 30 6.33 -1.04 12.17
C MET A 30 7.59 -0.78 11.45
N GLU A 31 8.10 -1.80 10.90
CA GLU A 31 9.33 -1.75 10.19
C GLU A 31 9.03 -2.15 8.80
N ILE A 32 9.33 -1.32 7.87
CA ILE A 32 9.15 -1.62 6.46
C ILE A 32 10.53 -1.89 5.90
N LYS A 33 10.69 -3.07 5.37
CA LYS A 33 11.93 -3.43 4.76
C LYS A 33 11.79 -3.47 3.29
N TYR A 34 12.71 -2.87 2.60
CA TYR A 34 12.76 -3.05 1.16
C TYR A 34 14.22 -3.06 0.75
N THR A 35 14.49 -3.74 -0.31
CA THR A 35 15.83 -3.85 -0.82
C THR A 35 15.89 -3.14 -2.15
N ASP A 36 17.07 -2.86 -2.61
CA ASP A 36 17.22 -2.27 -3.93
C ASP A 36 16.50 -3.07 -5.00
N PRO A 37 16.62 -4.38 -5.05
CA PRO A 37 15.89 -5.11 -6.07
C PRO A 37 14.38 -4.94 -5.96
N ALA A 38 13.86 -4.88 -4.75
CA ALA A 38 12.43 -4.70 -4.57
C ALA A 38 12.00 -3.32 -5.05
N ILE A 39 12.79 -2.32 -4.74
CA ILE A 39 12.47 -0.96 -5.17
C ILE A 39 12.62 -0.85 -6.67
N GLU A 40 13.65 -1.41 -7.24
CA GLU A 40 13.87 -1.34 -8.67
C GLU A 40 12.76 -2.02 -9.44
N SER A 41 12.25 -3.12 -8.93
CA SER A 41 11.17 -3.82 -9.58
C SER A 41 9.81 -3.22 -9.24
N GLY A 42 9.77 -2.28 -8.33
CA GLY A 42 8.52 -1.68 -7.89
C GLY A 42 7.74 -2.51 -6.90
N LYS A 43 8.37 -3.51 -6.32
CA LYS A 43 7.71 -4.37 -5.34
C LYS A 43 8.08 -3.96 -3.92
N PHE A 44 7.07 -3.75 -3.12
CA PHE A 44 7.24 -3.39 -1.73
C PHE A 44 6.73 -4.55 -0.88
N THR A 45 7.60 -5.22 -0.19
CA THR A 45 7.24 -6.38 0.62
C THR A 45 7.19 -5.98 2.09
N LEU A 46 6.07 -6.22 2.72
CA LEU A 46 5.92 -5.94 4.13
C LEU A 46 6.40 -7.13 4.96
N GLY A 47 6.88 -6.83 6.13
CA GLY A 47 7.24 -7.86 7.07
C GLY A 47 6.00 -8.44 7.76
N LYS A 48 6.24 -9.20 8.78
CA LYS A 48 5.18 -9.89 9.49
C LYS A 48 4.39 -8.95 10.40
N GLU A 49 3.11 -9.05 10.34
CA GLU A 49 2.21 -8.33 11.25
C GLU A 49 2.41 -6.81 11.23
N VAL A 50 2.45 -6.26 10.03
CA VAL A 50 2.67 -4.84 9.84
C VAL A 50 1.33 -4.14 9.58
N ASN A 51 1.12 -3.03 10.26
CA ASN A 51 -0.03 -2.19 10.04
C ASN A 51 0.42 -0.83 9.56
N ILE A 52 -0.01 -0.44 8.39
CA ILE A 52 0.26 0.88 7.84
C ILE A 52 -1.05 1.64 7.73
N ASP A 53 -1.15 2.74 8.43
CA ASP A 53 -2.30 3.63 8.32
C ASP A 53 -1.88 4.86 7.53
N PHE A 54 -2.29 4.90 6.27
CA PHE A 54 -1.87 5.97 5.36
C PHE A 54 -2.37 7.35 5.79
N SER A 55 -3.39 7.42 6.62
CA SER A 55 -3.85 8.71 7.12
C SER A 55 -2.85 9.36 8.08
N LYS A 56 -1.84 8.59 8.51
CA LYS A 56 -0.85 9.06 9.47
C LYS A 56 0.56 9.11 8.90
N ILE A 57 0.69 8.89 7.61
CA ILE A 57 2.00 8.82 6.97
C ILE A 57 2.19 9.94 5.98
N ALA A 58 3.40 10.47 5.94
CA ALA A 58 3.82 11.33 4.85
C ALA A 58 4.40 10.42 3.76
N ASN A 59 3.83 10.46 2.60
CA ASN A 59 4.16 9.51 1.53
C ASN A 59 5.45 9.79 0.79
N GLY A 60 6.19 10.79 1.19
CA GLY A 60 7.31 11.26 0.39
C GLY A 60 8.45 10.28 0.18
N ASP A 61 8.57 9.33 1.08
CA ASP A 61 9.71 8.42 1.04
C ASP A 61 9.43 7.11 0.31
N ILE A 62 8.19 6.83 -0.02
CA ILE A 62 7.81 5.61 -0.71
C ILE A 62 7.36 5.99 -2.10
N LYS A 63 8.06 5.53 -3.11
CA LYS A 63 7.76 5.90 -4.49
C LYS A 63 8.06 4.75 -5.44
N GLY A 64 7.47 4.82 -6.62
CA GLY A 64 7.79 3.89 -7.68
C GLY A 64 7.26 2.49 -7.45
N ILE A 65 6.20 2.35 -6.68
CA ILE A 65 5.67 1.06 -6.29
C ILE A 65 4.62 0.59 -7.30
N SER A 66 4.76 -0.62 -7.78
CA SER A 66 3.74 -1.26 -8.63
C SER A 66 3.13 -2.48 -7.96
N THR A 67 3.76 -3.00 -6.92
CA THR A 67 3.27 -4.18 -6.21
C THR A 67 3.53 -4.01 -4.72
N ILE A 68 2.53 -4.35 -3.92
CA ILE A 68 2.70 -4.46 -2.47
C ILE A 68 2.40 -5.91 -2.10
N ASP A 69 3.33 -6.53 -1.39
CA ASP A 69 3.22 -7.92 -1.00
C ASP A 69 3.00 -8.02 0.50
N LEU A 70 1.82 -8.46 0.89
CA LEU A 70 1.43 -8.64 2.28
C LEU A 70 1.51 -10.10 2.70
N SER A 71 1.99 -10.97 1.83
CA SER A 71 1.87 -12.42 2.05
C SER A 71 2.79 -12.98 3.13
N GLU A 72 3.59 -12.15 3.76
CA GLU A 72 4.38 -12.61 4.88
C GLU A 72 3.42 -13.02 6.00
N LYS A 73 3.73 -14.11 6.65
CA LYS A 73 2.82 -14.74 7.58
C LYS A 73 2.36 -13.79 8.68
N GLY A 74 1.09 -13.83 8.98
CA GLY A 74 0.48 -12.99 9.99
C GLY A 74 -0.39 -11.91 9.37
N GLU A 75 -1.15 -11.22 10.20
CA GLU A 75 -2.08 -10.23 9.73
C GLU A 75 -1.37 -8.94 9.36
N ASN A 76 -1.44 -8.58 8.11
CA ASN A 76 -0.91 -7.30 7.62
C ASN A 76 -2.06 -6.42 7.17
N LYS A 77 -1.97 -5.15 7.45
CA LYS A 77 -3.04 -4.21 7.12
C LYS A 77 -2.51 -2.96 6.45
N LEU A 78 -3.17 -2.57 5.38
CA LEU A 78 -2.99 -1.27 4.78
C LEU A 78 -4.30 -0.53 4.98
N LEU A 79 -4.27 0.56 5.72
CA LEU A 79 -5.49 1.24 6.13
C LEU A 79 -5.59 2.65 5.56
N ASN A 80 -6.80 3.03 5.22
CA ASN A 80 -7.13 4.40 4.81
C ASN A 80 -6.37 4.89 3.57
N LEU A 81 -6.26 4.02 2.58
CA LEU A 81 -5.55 4.34 1.36
C LEU A 81 -6.38 5.27 0.49
N THR A 82 -5.92 6.49 0.31
CA THR A 82 -6.61 7.46 -0.54
C THR A 82 -6.08 7.40 -1.97
N LEU A 83 -6.82 8.00 -2.88
CA LEU A 83 -6.36 8.11 -4.26
C LEU A 83 -5.04 8.87 -4.31
N GLN A 84 -4.92 9.93 -3.52
CA GLN A 84 -3.69 10.71 -3.46
C GLN A 84 -2.52 9.89 -2.95
N ASP A 85 -2.75 9.04 -1.94
CA ASP A 85 -1.69 8.17 -1.43
C ASP A 85 -1.11 7.31 -2.55
N VAL A 86 -1.98 6.70 -3.34
CA VAL A 86 -1.53 5.84 -4.44
C VAL A 86 -0.82 6.65 -5.52
N MET A 87 -1.29 7.87 -5.77
CA MET A 87 -0.61 8.74 -6.72
C MET A 87 0.80 9.10 -6.26
N ASP A 88 0.98 9.20 -4.96
CA ASP A 88 2.29 9.57 -4.39
C ASP A 88 3.26 8.38 -4.39
N ILE A 89 2.78 7.20 -4.08
CA ILE A 89 3.66 6.03 -3.94
C ILE A 89 3.78 5.22 -5.23
N GLY A 90 2.80 5.30 -6.10
CA GLY A 90 2.70 4.44 -7.25
C GLY A 90 3.67 4.78 -8.37
N LYS A 91 4.08 3.75 -9.08
CA LYS A 91 4.90 3.94 -10.26
C LYS A 91 4.01 4.30 -11.44
N LYS A 92 4.35 5.36 -12.14
CA LYS A 92 3.63 5.74 -13.34
C LYS A 92 4.10 4.91 -14.53
N ASP A 93 3.17 4.50 -15.35
CA ASP A 93 3.48 3.82 -16.59
C ASP A 93 3.80 4.82 -17.70
N GLY A 94 4.02 4.35 -18.91
CA GLY A 94 4.37 5.19 -20.05
C GLY A 94 3.31 6.21 -20.44
N ASN A 95 2.08 6.02 -19.95
CA ASN A 95 0.96 6.93 -20.23
C ASN A 95 0.66 7.84 -19.04
N GLY A 96 1.44 7.74 -17.99
CA GLY A 96 1.21 8.52 -16.79
C GLY A 96 0.21 7.94 -15.81
N ASN A 97 -0.29 6.75 -16.07
CA ASN A 97 -1.25 6.07 -15.21
C ASN A 97 -0.55 5.23 -14.15
N ILE A 98 -1.26 4.91 -13.10
CA ILE A 98 -0.72 4.12 -12.01
C ILE A 98 -1.51 2.83 -11.86
N ASN A 99 -0.81 1.71 -11.87
CA ASN A 99 -1.39 0.40 -11.67
C ASN A 99 -0.66 -0.26 -10.51
N LEU A 100 -1.37 -0.49 -9.43
CA LEU A 100 -0.80 -1.08 -8.23
C LEU A 100 -1.49 -2.40 -7.96
N THR A 101 -0.74 -3.45 -7.69
CA THR A 101 -1.29 -4.75 -7.32
C THR A 101 -0.90 -5.06 -5.88
N ILE A 102 -1.86 -5.52 -5.09
CA ILE A 102 -1.64 -5.89 -3.71
C ILE A 102 -1.93 -7.37 -3.56
N PHE A 103 -0.92 -8.12 -3.14
CA PHE A 103 -1.03 -9.55 -2.88
C PHE A 103 -1.05 -9.80 -1.38
N GLY A 104 -1.69 -10.83 -0.95
CA GLY A 104 -1.70 -11.20 0.46
C GLY A 104 -2.54 -12.43 0.73
N ASP A 105 -2.79 -12.66 2.00
CA ASP A 105 -3.51 -13.83 2.48
C ASP A 105 -4.86 -13.45 3.08
N SER A 106 -5.61 -14.44 3.51
CA SER A 106 -6.93 -14.21 4.07
C SER A 106 -6.91 -13.43 5.40
N ASP A 107 -5.75 -13.38 6.03
CA ASP A 107 -5.60 -12.64 7.28
C ASP A 107 -5.31 -11.17 7.03
N ASP A 108 -5.05 -10.82 5.80
CA ASP A 108 -4.64 -9.45 5.46
C ASP A 108 -5.83 -8.58 5.13
N LYS A 109 -5.64 -7.28 5.27
CA LYS A 109 -6.72 -6.32 5.05
C LYS A 109 -6.22 -5.07 4.37
N VAL A 110 -7.01 -4.58 3.43
CA VAL A 110 -6.75 -3.30 2.78
C VAL A 110 -8.02 -2.47 2.88
N THR A 111 -7.92 -1.27 3.41
CA THR A 111 -9.06 -0.36 3.40
C THR A 111 -8.71 0.90 2.62
N PHE A 112 -9.69 1.40 1.93
CA PHE A 112 -9.58 2.59 1.12
C PHE A 112 -10.39 3.71 1.77
N LYS A 113 -9.96 4.92 1.58
CA LYS A 113 -10.65 6.09 2.11
C LYS A 113 -10.93 7.06 0.97
N ASN A 114 -12.12 7.57 0.92
CA ASN A 114 -12.47 8.57 -0.08
C ASN A 114 -12.06 9.96 0.37
N GLU A 115 -11.66 10.75 -0.60
CA GLU A 115 -11.47 12.18 -0.41
C GLU A 115 -12.46 12.87 -1.33
N ILE A 116 -12.87 14.06 -0.97
CA ILE A 116 -13.85 14.83 -1.76
C ILE A 116 -13.28 15.06 -3.15
N GLY A 117 -14.01 14.62 -4.15
CA GLY A 117 -13.59 14.75 -5.55
C GLY A 117 -12.56 13.71 -5.97
N LYS A 118 -12.24 12.76 -5.11
CA LYS A 118 -11.30 11.69 -5.39
C LYS A 118 -11.81 10.38 -4.82
N GLU A 119 -13.07 10.09 -5.09
CA GLU A 119 -13.69 8.89 -4.54
C GLU A 119 -13.24 7.66 -5.31
N TRP A 120 -13.11 6.56 -4.60
CA TRP A 120 -12.81 5.29 -5.24
C TRP A 120 -14.06 4.66 -5.82
N SER A 121 -13.91 4.01 -6.95
CA SER A 121 -14.92 3.10 -7.48
C SER A 121 -14.34 1.71 -7.40
N SER A 122 -15.16 0.71 -7.18
CA SER A 122 -14.68 -0.67 -7.12
C SER A 122 -15.47 -1.59 -8.02
N ASN A 123 -14.80 -2.59 -8.51
CA ASN A 123 -15.38 -3.61 -9.36
C ASN A 123 -14.76 -4.96 -9.01
N VAL A 124 -15.61 -5.95 -8.76
CA VAL A 124 -15.13 -7.30 -8.46
C VAL A 124 -14.94 -8.05 -9.77
N VAL A 125 -13.78 -8.63 -9.93
CA VAL A 125 -13.46 -9.44 -11.10
C VAL A 125 -13.44 -10.90 -10.70
N ASN A 126 -14.20 -11.70 -11.41
CA ASN A 126 -14.34 -13.13 -11.14
C ASN A 126 -13.72 -13.97 -12.25
N ASP A 127 -13.41 -15.20 -11.90
CA ASP A 127 -12.98 -16.19 -12.90
C ASP A 127 -14.20 -16.75 -13.65
N ASP A 128 -13.96 -17.66 -14.55
CA ASP A 128 -15.02 -18.26 -15.36
C ASP A 128 -16.01 -19.08 -14.55
N LYS A 129 -15.68 -19.41 -13.35
CA LYS A 129 -16.56 -20.19 -12.45
C LYS A 129 -17.28 -19.31 -11.47
N GLY A 130 -17.07 -18.01 -11.54
CA GLY A 130 -17.71 -17.07 -10.64
C GLY A 130 -16.99 -16.85 -9.33
N ASN A 131 -15.78 -17.36 -9.19
CA ASN A 131 -15.00 -17.10 -7.97
C ASN A 131 -14.28 -15.76 -8.09
N LYS A 132 -14.31 -15.00 -7.03
CA LYS A 132 -13.65 -13.70 -7.02
C LYS A 132 -12.14 -13.86 -7.16
N LEU A 133 -11.56 -13.19 -8.14
CA LEU A 133 -10.12 -13.16 -8.33
C LEU A 133 -9.50 -11.97 -7.63
N TYR A 134 -10.10 -10.81 -7.78
CA TYR A 134 -9.62 -9.59 -7.13
C TYR A 134 -10.69 -8.52 -7.17
N THR A 135 -10.49 -7.46 -6.37
CA THR A 135 -11.27 -6.25 -6.50
C THR A 135 -10.39 -5.19 -7.14
N GLU A 136 -10.93 -4.51 -8.12
CA GLU A 136 -10.24 -3.41 -8.75
C GLU A 136 -10.82 -2.12 -8.22
N TRP A 137 -9.98 -1.30 -7.64
CA TRP A 137 -10.34 0.01 -7.11
C TRP A 137 -9.71 1.06 -8.00
N SER A 138 -10.48 1.98 -8.49
CA SER A 138 -9.97 2.94 -9.46
C SER A 138 -10.66 4.30 -9.40
N ASN A 139 -9.97 5.26 -9.93
CA ASN A 139 -10.55 6.56 -10.27
C ASN A 139 -9.58 7.29 -11.20
N THR A 140 -10.08 8.34 -11.82
CA THR A 140 -9.29 9.19 -12.70
C THR A 140 -9.29 10.58 -12.12
N THR A 141 -8.13 11.20 -12.04
CA THR A 141 -8.00 12.56 -11.63
C THR A 141 -7.09 13.29 -12.62
N GLY A 142 -7.58 14.30 -13.25
CA GLY A 142 -6.87 14.92 -14.37
C GLY A 142 -6.68 13.92 -15.49
N ASP A 143 -5.44 13.79 -15.91
CA ASP A 143 -5.09 12.84 -16.97
C ASP A 143 -4.54 11.54 -16.43
N THR A 144 -4.60 11.33 -15.12
CA THR A 144 -4.05 10.13 -14.49
C THR A 144 -5.16 9.20 -14.05
N THR A 145 -5.14 7.99 -14.54
CA THR A 145 -6.00 6.92 -14.03
C THR A 145 -5.21 6.10 -13.04
N VAL A 146 -5.78 5.90 -11.88
CA VAL A 146 -5.18 5.09 -10.82
C VAL A 146 -6.02 3.84 -10.68
N THR A 147 -5.38 2.70 -10.70
CA THR A 147 -6.03 1.40 -10.52
C THR A 147 -5.26 0.60 -9.48
N VAL A 148 -5.97 0.13 -8.48
CA VAL A 148 -5.40 -0.74 -7.45
C VAL A 148 -6.14 -2.06 -7.49
N LYS A 149 -5.41 -3.14 -7.69
CA LYS A 149 -5.96 -4.46 -7.75
C LYS A 149 -5.64 -5.16 -6.44
N VAL A 150 -6.67 -5.50 -5.68
CA VAL A 150 -6.51 -6.23 -4.42
C VAL A 150 -6.85 -7.68 -4.67
N GLU A 151 -5.85 -8.53 -4.63
CA GLU A 151 -6.01 -9.94 -4.96
C GLU A 151 -6.75 -10.69 -3.87
N GLN A 152 -7.46 -11.72 -4.26
CA GLN A 152 -8.03 -12.62 -3.28
C GLN A 152 -6.90 -13.41 -2.63
N PRO A 153 -6.98 -13.76 -1.35
CA PRO A 153 -8.18 -13.63 -0.49
C PRO A 153 -8.15 -12.44 0.48
N ILE A 154 -7.46 -11.39 0.15
CA ILE A 154 -7.38 -10.22 1.02
C ILE A 154 -8.77 -9.63 1.25
N SER A 155 -9.03 -9.20 2.47
CA SER A 155 -10.25 -8.47 2.80
C SER A 155 -10.07 -6.99 2.43
N ASP A 156 -11.02 -6.43 1.73
CA ASP A 156 -10.91 -5.03 1.31
C ASP A 156 -12.26 -4.30 1.44
N GLY A 157 -12.20 -2.99 1.54
CA GLY A 157 -13.40 -2.17 1.65
C GLY A 157 -13.08 -0.70 1.82
N ILE A 158 -14.12 0.11 1.91
CA ILE A 158 -14.02 1.55 2.12
C ILE A 158 -14.22 1.84 3.60
N THR A 159 -13.44 2.79 4.10
CA THR A 159 -13.68 3.35 5.43
C THR A 159 -14.20 4.77 5.28
N ASN A 160 -15.08 5.16 6.16
CA ASN A 160 -15.67 6.50 6.14
C ASN A 160 -15.04 7.40 7.18
#